data_edb8355159989193892040dd764e1759
#
_entry.id   edb8355159989193892040dd764e1759
#
_cell.length_a   1.000
_cell.length_b   1.000
_cell.length_c   1.000
_cell.angle_alpha   90.00
_cell.angle_beta   90.00
_cell.angle_gamma   90.00
#
_symmetry.space_group_name_H-M   'P 1'
#
loop_
_entity.id
_entity.type
_entity.pdbx_description
1 polymer ?
#
loop_
_entity_poly.entity_id
_entity_poly.type
_entity_poly.pdbx_seq_one_letter_code
_entity_poly.pdbx_strand_id
1 'polypeptide(L)'
;MKRLMLGVAAAALWAGSAHAHFQLVHTPEVNLARPAEVPFALVFWHPMDNGYAMDMGEPEAFFHVFRGERTDLMDTLEPATFQSAENTAKAYKATVPVRRAGDYVFVVEPAPYYEESEDIYIQQITKSYVNRG
;
A
#
# COMPACT_ATOMS: atom_id res chain seq x y z
N MET A 1 4.37 47.48 13.69
CA MET A 1 3.41 46.38 13.56
C MET A 1 3.21 45.89 12.11
N LYS A 2 3.36 46.72 11.07
CA LYS A 2 3.20 46.28 9.64
C LYS A 2 4.32 45.38 9.11
N ARG A 3 5.49 45.31 9.71
CA ARG A 3 6.62 44.47 9.27
C ARG A 3 6.57 43.03 9.80
N LEU A 4 5.80 42.76 10.87
CA LEU A 4 5.65 41.41 11.43
C LEU A 4 4.69 40.57 10.63
N MET A 5 3.71 41.17 9.97
CA MET A 5 2.71 40.42 9.18
C MET A 5 3.26 39.92 7.82
N LEU A 6 4.29 40.58 7.27
CA LEU A 6 4.90 40.13 6.02
C LEU A 6 5.75 38.87 6.19
N GLY A 7 6.34 38.65 7.36
CA GLY A 7 7.15 37.48 7.66
C GLY A 7 6.33 36.19 7.80
N VAL A 8 5.10 36.29 8.33
CA VAL A 8 4.21 35.13 8.51
C VAL A 8 3.60 34.68 7.19
N ALA A 9 3.30 35.59 6.29
CA ALA A 9 2.77 35.28 4.96
C ALA A 9 3.82 34.58 4.05
N ALA A 10 5.11 34.94 4.18
CA ALA A 10 6.18 34.32 3.42
C ALA A 10 6.50 32.90 3.88
N ALA A 11 6.34 32.59 5.18
CA ALA A 11 6.55 31.24 5.73
C ALA A 11 5.43 30.25 5.30
N ALA A 12 4.21 30.72 5.07
CA ALA A 12 3.10 29.89 4.63
C ALA A 12 3.20 29.43 3.16
N LEU A 13 4.03 30.09 2.34
CA LEU A 13 4.22 29.74 0.92
C LEU A 13 5.26 28.63 0.68
N TRP A 14 5.93 28.16 1.74
CA TRP A 14 6.94 27.09 1.67
C TRP A 14 6.44 25.74 2.19
N ALA A 15 5.16 25.63 2.52
CA ALA A 15 4.55 24.34 2.74
C ALA A 15 4.36 23.63 1.39
N GLY A 16 5.44 23.11 0.84
CA GLY A 16 5.38 22.19 -0.29
C GLY A 16 4.48 21.00 0.09
N SER A 17 3.60 20.57 -0.80
CA SER A 17 2.83 19.36 -0.62
C SER A 17 3.79 18.20 -0.45
N ALA A 18 3.82 17.57 0.72
CA ALA A 18 4.53 16.32 0.93
C ALA A 18 3.81 15.24 0.11
N HIS A 19 4.40 14.85 -1.01
CA HIS A 19 3.93 13.72 -1.79
C HIS A 19 4.43 12.44 -1.13
N ALA A 20 3.54 11.70 -0.46
CA ALA A 20 3.86 10.41 0.12
C ALA A 20 3.33 9.29 -0.76
N HIS A 21 4.23 8.46 -1.30
CA HIS A 21 3.88 7.23 -1.97
C HIS A 21 3.73 6.09 -0.96
N PHE A 22 2.76 5.22 -1.18
CA PHE A 22 2.46 4.10 -0.29
C PHE A 22 2.56 2.77 -1.02
N GLN A 23 3.19 1.80 -0.40
CA GLN A 23 3.13 0.41 -0.86
C GLN A 23 1.89 -0.23 -0.23
N LEU A 24 0.90 -0.50 -1.06
CA LEU A 24 -0.46 -0.88 -0.66
C LEU A 24 -0.72 -2.35 -0.92
N VAL A 25 -1.51 -2.99 -0.05
CA VAL A 25 -2.19 -4.25 -0.31
C VAL A 25 -3.69 -3.99 -0.37
N HIS A 26 -4.27 -4.19 -1.54
CA HIS A 26 -5.67 -3.84 -1.83
C HIS A 26 -6.46 -5.07 -2.28
N THR A 27 -7.71 -5.15 -1.85
CA THR A 27 -8.71 -6.09 -2.33
C THR A 27 -10.05 -5.37 -2.50
N PRO A 28 -10.85 -5.71 -3.53
CA PRO A 28 -12.13 -5.04 -3.77
C PRO A 28 -13.22 -5.41 -2.77
N GLU A 29 -13.09 -6.55 -2.09
CA GLU A 29 -14.12 -7.03 -1.16
C GLU A 29 -13.48 -7.49 0.16
N VAL A 30 -13.92 -6.87 1.26
CA VAL A 30 -13.39 -7.12 2.61
C VAL A 30 -14.38 -7.83 3.54
N ASN A 31 -15.64 -7.97 3.12
CA ASN A 31 -16.68 -8.66 3.89
C ASN A 31 -17.28 -9.79 3.05
N LEU A 32 -16.94 -11.02 3.37
CA LEU A 32 -17.33 -12.20 2.62
C LEU A 32 -18.47 -12.94 3.33
N ALA A 33 -19.61 -13.06 2.69
CA ALA A 33 -20.73 -13.85 3.20
C ALA A 33 -20.50 -15.39 3.08
N ARG A 34 -19.55 -15.82 2.25
CA ARG A 34 -19.24 -17.23 1.96
C ARG A 34 -17.77 -17.40 1.61
N PRO A 35 -17.23 -18.66 1.63
CA PRO A 35 -15.87 -18.91 1.16
C PRO A 35 -15.63 -18.38 -0.25
N ALA A 36 -14.48 -17.72 -0.47
CA ALA A 36 -14.12 -17.14 -1.76
C ALA A 36 -12.63 -17.22 -2.02
N GLU A 37 -12.27 -17.14 -3.30
CA GLU A 37 -10.93 -16.80 -3.75
C GLU A 37 -10.83 -15.28 -3.79
N VAL A 38 -10.02 -14.70 -2.93
CA VAL A 38 -9.91 -13.24 -2.77
C VAL A 38 -8.75 -12.71 -3.58
N PRO A 39 -9.01 -11.82 -4.57
CA PRO A 39 -7.95 -11.20 -5.34
C PRO A 39 -7.32 -10.05 -4.55
N PHE A 40 -5.99 -9.96 -4.64
CA PHE A 40 -5.19 -8.85 -4.09
C PHE A 40 -4.36 -8.19 -5.18
N ALA A 41 -4.21 -6.88 -5.07
CA ALA A 41 -3.23 -6.10 -5.79
C ALA A 41 -2.26 -5.45 -4.80
N LEU A 42 -0.97 -5.61 -5.05
CA LEU A 42 0.11 -4.96 -4.32
C LEU A 42 0.69 -3.89 -5.25
N VAL A 43 0.57 -2.64 -4.86
CA VAL A 43 0.91 -1.48 -5.71
C VAL A 43 1.68 -0.44 -4.90
N PHE A 44 2.59 0.28 -5.56
CA PHE A 44 3.30 1.41 -4.99
C PHE A 44 2.78 2.71 -5.62
N TRP A 45 1.91 3.42 -4.90
CA TRP A 45 1.12 4.48 -5.50
C TRP A 45 0.69 5.54 -4.48
N HIS A 46 0.25 6.68 -4.99
CA HIS A 46 -0.37 7.75 -4.22
C HIS A 46 -1.88 7.80 -4.50
N PRO A 47 -2.71 7.06 -3.73
CA PRO A 47 -4.12 6.87 -4.06
C PRO A 47 -4.99 8.12 -3.92
N MET A 48 -4.56 9.09 -3.10
CA MET A 48 -5.38 10.26 -2.75
C MET A 48 -5.60 11.23 -3.91
N ASP A 49 -4.66 11.31 -4.83
CA ASP A 49 -4.73 12.16 -6.01
C ASP A 49 -4.72 11.40 -7.34
N ASN A 50 -4.70 10.06 -7.26
CA ASN A 50 -4.57 9.18 -8.43
C ASN A 50 -3.36 9.52 -9.30
N GLY A 51 -2.29 9.96 -8.65
CA GLY A 51 -1.10 10.45 -9.31
C GLY A 51 -0.19 9.34 -9.84
N TYR A 52 1.09 9.68 -9.98
CA TYR A 52 2.13 8.80 -10.48
C TYR A 52 2.27 7.54 -9.61
N ALA A 53 2.36 6.37 -10.26
CA ALA A 53 2.66 5.10 -9.61
C ALA A 53 4.15 4.77 -9.76
N MET A 54 4.76 4.25 -8.71
CA MET A 54 6.15 3.78 -8.71
C MET A 54 6.21 2.28 -8.97
N ASP A 55 7.31 1.83 -9.58
CA ASP A 55 7.58 0.40 -9.70
C ASP A 55 7.74 -0.21 -8.30
N MET A 56 6.90 -1.19 -7.98
CA MET A 56 7.01 -1.93 -6.74
C MET A 56 8.11 -2.97 -6.84
N GLY A 57 9.07 -2.93 -5.92
CA GLY A 57 10.02 -4.03 -5.74
C GLY A 57 9.33 -5.29 -5.22
N GLU A 58 9.95 -6.45 -5.41
CA GLU A 58 9.46 -7.69 -4.81
C GLU A 58 9.37 -7.53 -3.29
N PRO A 59 8.21 -7.78 -2.67
CA PRO A 59 8.06 -7.69 -1.22
C PRO A 59 8.99 -8.64 -0.47
N GLU A 60 9.46 -8.24 0.71
CA GLU A 60 10.22 -9.11 1.61
C GLU A 60 9.34 -10.17 2.27
N ALA A 61 8.05 -9.84 2.51
CA ALA A 61 7.05 -10.78 2.98
C ALA A 61 5.65 -10.37 2.52
N PHE A 62 4.84 -11.39 2.21
CA PHE A 62 3.40 -11.29 2.08
C PHE A 62 2.77 -12.48 2.81
N PHE A 63 1.89 -12.22 3.76
CA PHE A 63 1.29 -13.26 4.59
C PHE A 63 -0.07 -12.82 5.13
N HIS A 64 -0.83 -13.74 5.66
CA HIS A 64 -1.96 -13.42 6.52
C HIS A 64 -1.78 -13.99 7.93
N VAL A 65 -2.45 -13.35 8.89
CA VAL A 65 -2.67 -13.87 10.24
C VAL A 65 -4.16 -14.17 10.40
N PHE A 66 -4.46 -15.40 10.76
CA PHE A 66 -5.80 -15.86 11.07
C PHE A 66 -5.81 -16.62 12.39
N ARG A 67 -6.58 -16.17 13.37
CA ARG A 67 -6.66 -16.78 14.71
C ARG A 67 -5.28 -16.96 15.39
N GLY A 68 -4.38 -16.02 15.19
CA GLY A 68 -3.04 -16.05 15.75
C GLY A 68 -2.00 -16.86 14.95
N GLU A 69 -2.42 -17.57 13.89
CA GLU A 69 -1.51 -18.31 13.02
C GLU A 69 -1.12 -17.50 11.79
N ARG A 70 0.17 -17.42 11.52
CA ARG A 70 0.72 -16.80 10.29
C ARG A 70 0.82 -17.84 9.18
N THR A 71 0.31 -17.49 8.00
CA THR A 71 0.46 -18.27 6.77
C THR A 71 1.21 -17.43 5.75
N ASP A 72 2.33 -17.93 5.27
CA ASP A 72 3.10 -17.31 4.18
C ASP A 72 2.34 -17.38 2.86
N LEU A 73 2.39 -16.31 2.07
CA LEU A 73 1.68 -16.15 0.81
C LEU A 73 2.61 -15.71 -0.33
N MET A 74 3.93 -15.68 -0.12
CA MET A 74 4.89 -15.24 -1.14
C MET A 74 4.75 -16.04 -2.45
N ASP A 75 4.50 -17.34 -2.33
CA ASP A 75 4.32 -18.23 -3.50
C ASP A 75 3.03 -17.93 -4.31
N THR A 76 2.11 -17.12 -3.77
CA THR A 76 0.90 -16.70 -4.47
C THR A 76 1.10 -15.43 -5.32
N LEU A 77 2.23 -14.74 -5.13
CA LEU A 77 2.52 -13.51 -5.84
C LEU A 77 2.87 -13.77 -7.30
N GLU A 78 2.20 -13.05 -8.18
CA GLU A 78 2.48 -13.02 -9.60
C GLU A 78 2.83 -11.58 -10.01
N PRO A 79 3.88 -11.38 -10.85
CA PRO A 79 4.14 -10.08 -11.45
C PRO A 79 2.93 -9.56 -12.21
N ALA A 80 2.65 -8.28 -12.06
CA ALA A 80 1.55 -7.58 -12.69
C ALA A 80 1.96 -6.15 -13.05
N THR A 81 1.05 -5.41 -13.65
CA THR A 81 1.18 -3.98 -13.88
C THR A 81 -0.02 -3.26 -13.29
N PHE A 82 0.22 -2.05 -12.83
CA PHE A 82 -0.82 -1.14 -12.33
C PHE A 82 -0.85 0.11 -13.21
N GLN A 83 -2.05 0.47 -13.67
CA GLN A 83 -2.28 1.69 -14.45
C GLN A 83 -2.87 2.76 -13.53
N SER A 84 -2.10 3.80 -13.25
CA SER A 84 -2.59 5.04 -12.62
C SER A 84 -3.15 5.99 -13.68
N ALA A 85 -3.59 7.18 -13.26
CA ALA A 85 -3.99 8.22 -14.21
C ALA A 85 -2.80 8.76 -15.04
N GLU A 86 -1.57 8.68 -14.51
CA GLU A 86 -0.39 9.30 -15.11
C GLU A 86 0.51 8.31 -15.84
N ASN A 87 0.62 7.05 -15.33
CA ASN A 87 1.56 6.07 -15.88
C ASN A 87 1.16 4.62 -15.57
N THR A 88 1.93 3.70 -16.15
CA THR A 88 1.89 2.28 -15.81
C THR A 88 3.15 1.90 -15.03
N ALA A 89 3.02 1.20 -13.92
CA ALA A 89 4.11 0.75 -13.07
C ALA A 89 4.08 -0.76 -12.81
N LYS A 90 5.21 -1.32 -12.41
CA LYS A 90 5.28 -2.70 -11.92
C LYS A 90 4.50 -2.84 -10.63
N ALA A 91 3.79 -3.95 -10.52
CA ALA A 91 2.97 -4.31 -9.38
C ALA A 91 2.99 -5.83 -9.19
N TYR A 92 2.28 -6.30 -8.16
CA TYR A 92 2.02 -7.72 -7.95
C TYR A 92 0.54 -7.96 -7.77
N LYS A 93 0.10 -9.15 -8.10
CA LYS A 93 -1.24 -9.67 -7.81
C LYS A 93 -1.14 -11.00 -7.10
N ALA A 94 -2.16 -11.34 -6.34
CA ALA A 94 -2.32 -12.64 -5.72
C ALA A 94 -3.79 -13.03 -5.66
N THR A 95 -4.06 -14.33 -5.58
CA THR A 95 -5.40 -14.84 -5.29
C THR A 95 -5.28 -15.80 -4.13
N VAL A 96 -6.00 -15.53 -3.04
CA VAL A 96 -5.86 -16.26 -1.78
C VAL A 96 -7.20 -16.85 -1.35
N PRO A 97 -7.27 -18.16 -1.07
CA PRO A 97 -8.50 -18.79 -0.59
C PRO A 97 -8.81 -18.38 0.85
N VAL A 98 -9.97 -17.76 1.07
CA VAL A 98 -10.53 -17.46 2.38
C VAL A 98 -11.69 -18.39 2.64
N ARG A 99 -11.44 -19.48 3.41
CA ARG A 99 -12.38 -20.61 3.58
C ARG A 99 -13.09 -20.60 4.93
N ARG A 100 -12.40 -20.25 6.01
CA ARG A 100 -12.91 -20.33 7.38
C ARG A 100 -13.52 -19.00 7.82
N ALA A 101 -14.57 -19.05 8.65
CA ALA A 101 -15.18 -17.86 9.23
C ALA A 101 -14.24 -17.20 10.25
N GLY A 102 -14.17 -15.89 10.21
CA GLY A 102 -13.36 -15.04 11.09
C GLY A 102 -12.60 -13.96 10.36
N ASP A 103 -11.75 -13.26 11.09
CA ASP A 103 -10.96 -12.14 10.61
C ASP A 103 -9.58 -12.61 10.13
N TYR A 104 -9.23 -12.20 8.93
CA TYR A 104 -7.90 -12.37 8.35
C TYR A 104 -7.22 -11.00 8.26
N VAL A 105 -5.99 -10.93 8.72
CA VAL A 105 -5.13 -9.74 8.57
C VAL A 105 -4.08 -10.06 7.52
N PHE A 106 -4.22 -9.50 6.33
CA PHE A 106 -3.22 -9.61 5.27
C PHE A 106 -2.17 -8.53 5.47
N VAL A 107 -0.91 -8.90 5.41
CA VAL A 107 0.23 -8.03 5.69
C VAL A 107 1.23 -8.12 4.55
N VAL A 108 1.68 -6.97 4.08
CA VAL A 108 2.82 -6.85 3.18
C VAL A 108 3.96 -6.13 3.90
N GLU A 109 5.14 -6.74 3.89
CA GLU A 109 6.40 -6.11 4.26
C GLU A 109 7.13 -5.83 2.94
N PRO A 110 7.07 -4.58 2.44
CA PRO A 110 7.67 -4.26 1.16
C PRO A 110 9.18 -4.15 1.27
N ALA A 111 9.89 -4.32 0.15
CA ALA A 111 11.29 -3.94 0.09
C ALA A 111 11.45 -2.45 0.43
N PRO A 112 12.45 -2.06 1.24
CA PRO A 112 12.75 -0.67 1.48
C PRO A 112 13.04 0.06 0.17
N TYR A 113 12.55 1.28 0.02
CA TYR A 113 12.94 2.15 -1.09
C TYR A 113 13.71 3.36 -0.60
N TYR A 114 14.62 3.85 -1.43
CA TYR A 114 15.40 5.04 -1.13
C TYR A 114 14.66 6.30 -1.60
N GLU A 115 14.38 7.20 -0.66
CA GLU A 115 13.77 8.51 -0.93
C GLU A 115 14.88 9.56 -1.06
N GLU A 116 15.20 9.94 -2.30
CA GLU A 116 16.32 10.85 -2.58
C GLU A 116 16.15 12.24 -1.96
N SER A 117 14.91 12.74 -1.89
CA SER A 117 14.61 14.07 -1.35
C SER A 117 14.92 14.22 0.13
N GLU A 118 14.85 13.10 0.87
CA GLU A 118 15.04 13.05 2.32
C GLU A 118 16.35 12.33 2.71
N ASP A 119 17.05 11.74 1.74
CA ASP A 119 18.26 10.92 1.94
C ASP A 119 18.07 9.79 2.97
N ILE A 120 16.94 9.08 2.87
CA ILE A 120 16.56 7.99 3.78
C ILE A 120 16.00 6.77 3.03
N TYR A 121 16.04 5.61 3.70
CA TYR A 121 15.27 4.44 3.30
C TYR A 121 13.94 4.40 4.03
N ILE A 122 12.87 4.11 3.30
CA ILE A 122 11.52 3.99 3.84
C ILE A 122 11.02 2.57 3.63
N GLN A 123 10.50 1.96 4.69
CA GLN A 123 9.79 0.69 4.65
C GLN A 123 8.46 0.84 5.39
N GLN A 124 7.36 0.68 4.68
CA GLN A 124 6.00 0.83 5.22
C GLN A 124 5.31 -0.52 5.26
N ILE A 125 5.12 -1.09 6.45
CA ILE A 125 4.34 -2.31 6.60
C ILE A 125 2.86 -1.97 6.44
N THR A 126 2.22 -2.59 5.46
CA THR A 126 0.82 -2.33 5.12
C THR A 126 -0.06 -3.53 5.46
N LYS A 127 -1.27 -3.25 5.93
CA LYS A 127 -2.24 -4.26 6.34
C LYS A 127 -3.59 -4.03 5.68
N SER A 128 -4.25 -5.12 5.34
CA SER A 128 -5.65 -5.16 4.90
C SER A 128 -6.41 -6.22 5.68
N TYR A 129 -7.65 -5.93 6.04
CA TYR A 129 -8.48 -6.85 6.80
C TYR A 129 -9.55 -7.44 5.89
N VAL A 130 -9.75 -8.75 5.98
CA VAL A 130 -10.85 -9.45 5.31
C VAL A 130 -11.59 -10.26 6.35
N ASN A 131 -12.88 -9.97 6.51
CA ASN A 131 -13.77 -10.74 7.36
C ASN A 131 -14.57 -11.72 6.52
N ARG A 132 -14.67 -12.96 6.99
CA ARG A 132 -15.61 -13.92 6.49
C ARG A 132 -16.56 -14.30 7.62
N GLY A 133 -17.78 -13.76 7.56
CA GLY A 133 -18.85 -13.96 8.54
C GLY A 133 -19.67 -15.21 8.32
#